data_8b8e3397c0ec7f5c73644961fa6ce6ca
#
_entry.id   8b8e3397c0ec7f5c73644961fa6ce6ca
#
_cell.length_a   1.000
_cell.length_b   1.000
_cell.length_c   1.000
_cell.angle_alpha   90.00
_cell.angle_beta   90.00
_cell.angle_gamma   90.00
#
_symmetry.space_group_name_H-M   'P 1'
#
loop_
_entity.id
_entity.type
_entity.pdbx_description
1 polymer ?
#
loop_
_entity_poly.entity_id
_entity_poly.type
_entity_poly.pdbx_seq_one_letter_code
_entity_poly.pdbx_strand_id
1 'polypeptide(L)'
;MPCHRDEIPAHDICAALATEFKMPCTCSTGFHVEHASKDDLQTVLDTTAELIDALKKHVARVMRATWDEADEVLAVHEDGSVIGPVDRIKAHAGEGVLHQAFETFLVEGTGDDARLLLCRRSALKRLWGGVLSDSCAGHPEVGEELAAGAARRLQEECGLTSEQAPLNQLGHIVYREDHGDGNCECEWCAVFAAHVDAGALRVNEQEISEVRPVRLGEIDAYLAGHPEPLAPWTRLALEDADIRAKLVELCQE
;
A
#
# COMPACT_ATOMS: atom_id res chain seq x y z
N MET A 1 24.36 -6.70 44.19
CA MET A 1 23.74 -7.17 42.96
C MET A 1 24.74 -7.01 41.85
N PRO A 2 25.14 -8.05 41.11
CA PRO A 2 25.94 -7.83 39.90
C PRO A 2 25.12 -6.98 38.95
N CYS A 3 25.71 -5.94 38.38
CA CYS A 3 25.07 -5.09 37.39
C CYS A 3 24.85 -5.91 36.11
N HIS A 4 23.63 -6.31 35.86
CA HIS A 4 23.23 -6.81 34.56
C HIS A 4 23.34 -5.62 33.59
N ARG A 5 24.11 -5.80 32.51
CA ARG A 5 24.29 -4.78 31.45
C ARG A 5 23.51 -5.18 30.18
N ASP A 6 22.31 -5.72 30.35
CA ASP A 6 21.41 -6.10 29.25
C ASP A 6 20.96 -4.85 28.45
N GLU A 7 21.14 -3.67 29.02
CA GLU A 7 20.85 -2.39 28.36
C GLU A 7 21.76 -2.10 27.17
N ILE A 8 22.98 -2.69 27.12
CA ILE A 8 23.93 -2.41 26.02
C ILE A 8 23.41 -2.94 24.68
N PRO A 9 23.04 -4.21 24.53
CA PRO A 9 22.43 -4.70 23.30
C PRO A 9 21.16 -3.94 22.88
N ALA A 10 20.28 -3.62 23.85
CA ALA A 10 19.08 -2.84 23.57
C ALA A 10 19.38 -1.44 23.05
N HIS A 11 20.33 -0.74 23.70
CA HIS A 11 20.78 0.57 23.27
C HIS A 11 21.39 0.51 21.87
N ASP A 12 22.28 -0.43 21.61
CA ASP A 12 23.01 -0.52 20.34
C ASP A 12 22.04 -0.82 19.17
N ILE A 13 21.05 -1.70 19.37
CA ILE A 13 19.99 -1.96 18.41
C ILE A 13 19.19 -0.69 18.14
N CYS A 14 18.69 -0.03 19.18
CA CYS A 14 17.90 1.20 19.04
C CYS A 14 18.70 2.32 18.36
N ALA A 15 19.93 2.55 18.77
CA ALA A 15 20.78 3.59 18.21
C ALA A 15 21.09 3.34 16.74
N ALA A 16 21.38 2.08 16.37
CA ALA A 16 21.66 1.70 14.99
C ALA A 16 20.44 1.92 14.09
N LEU A 17 19.25 1.44 14.50
CA LEU A 17 18.02 1.57 13.71
C LEU A 17 17.53 3.02 13.65
N ALA A 18 17.50 3.73 14.78
CA ALA A 18 17.06 5.13 14.81
C ALA A 18 17.98 6.03 13.98
N THR A 19 19.30 5.76 13.97
CA THR A 19 20.28 6.52 13.17
C THR A 19 20.11 6.26 11.69
N GLU A 20 19.94 5.01 11.28
CA GLU A 20 19.80 4.59 9.88
C GLU A 20 18.51 5.12 9.27
N PHE A 21 17.39 4.86 9.95
CA PHE A 21 16.04 5.10 9.39
C PHE A 21 15.42 6.44 9.82
N LYS A 22 16.11 7.23 10.67
CA LYS A 22 15.63 8.52 11.19
C LYS A 22 14.26 8.43 11.89
N MET A 23 13.97 7.29 12.51
CA MET A 23 12.70 7.00 13.17
C MET A 23 12.92 6.72 14.66
N PRO A 24 11.92 7.03 15.52
CA PRO A 24 11.95 6.58 16.91
C PRO A 24 12.01 5.05 16.97
N CYS A 25 12.87 4.53 17.84
CA CYS A 25 13.02 3.10 18.06
C CYS A 25 12.95 2.78 19.55
N THR A 26 12.25 1.72 19.90
CA THR A 26 12.24 1.16 21.26
C THR A 26 12.65 -0.30 21.18
N CYS A 27 13.58 -0.71 22.02
CA CYS A 27 14.05 -2.08 22.11
C CYS A 27 14.08 -2.53 23.57
N SER A 28 13.72 -3.79 23.80
CA SER A 28 13.91 -4.45 25.10
C SER A 28 14.65 -5.75 24.84
N THR A 29 15.74 -5.96 25.57
CA THR A 29 16.54 -7.20 25.52
C THR A 29 16.66 -7.78 26.93
N GLY A 30 16.79 -9.09 27.00
CA GLY A 30 17.09 -9.79 28.25
C GLY A 30 17.72 -11.14 27.92
N PHE A 31 18.82 -11.45 28.58
CA PHE A 31 19.44 -12.75 28.54
C PHE A 31 20.06 -13.05 29.90
N HIS A 32 20.18 -14.31 30.23
CA HIS A 32 20.78 -14.74 31.47
C HIS A 32 21.74 -15.90 31.22
N VAL A 33 23.00 -15.70 31.60
CA VAL A 33 24.03 -16.76 31.53
C VAL A 33 24.68 -16.83 32.92
N GLU A 34 24.47 -17.97 33.61
CA GLU A 34 25.12 -18.21 34.90
C GLU A 34 26.62 -18.37 34.71
N HIS A 35 27.40 -17.63 35.52
CA HIS A 35 28.88 -17.68 35.49
C HIS A 35 29.46 -17.36 34.09
N ALA A 36 28.88 -16.39 33.37
CA ALA A 36 29.34 -15.98 32.06
C ALA A 36 30.85 -15.71 32.01
N SER A 37 31.53 -16.37 31.07
CA SER A 37 32.93 -16.13 30.74
C SER A 37 33.10 -14.88 29.88
N LYS A 38 34.34 -14.46 29.61
CA LYS A 38 34.60 -13.40 28.64
C LYS A 38 34.19 -13.81 27.21
N ASP A 39 34.32 -15.06 26.88
CA ASP A 39 33.96 -15.61 25.56
C ASP A 39 32.43 -15.62 25.37
N ASP A 40 31.67 -15.92 26.43
CA ASP A 40 30.19 -15.82 26.39
C ASP A 40 29.75 -14.38 26.17
N LEU A 41 30.41 -13.40 26.84
CA LEU A 41 30.10 -11.98 26.65
C LEU A 41 30.45 -11.51 25.22
N GLN A 42 31.60 -11.98 24.67
CA GLN A 42 31.97 -11.66 23.30
C GLN A 42 30.94 -12.25 22.30
N THR A 43 30.51 -13.48 22.52
CA THR A 43 29.46 -14.13 21.71
C THR A 43 28.16 -13.31 21.71
N VAL A 44 27.74 -12.77 22.85
CA VAL A 44 26.55 -11.90 22.93
C VAL A 44 26.71 -10.61 22.11
N LEU A 45 27.89 -9.99 22.17
CA LEU A 45 28.16 -8.77 21.38
C LEU A 45 28.19 -9.06 19.88
N ASP A 46 28.83 -10.15 19.47
CA ASP A 46 28.90 -10.55 18.06
C ASP A 46 27.50 -10.89 17.52
N THR A 47 26.70 -11.66 18.28
CA THR A 47 25.30 -11.97 17.93
C THR A 47 24.44 -10.71 17.86
N THR A 48 24.68 -9.72 18.74
CA THR A 48 23.99 -8.42 18.71
C THR A 48 24.31 -7.66 17.42
N ALA A 49 25.56 -7.67 16.99
CA ALA A 49 25.97 -7.03 15.73
C ALA A 49 25.31 -7.70 14.50
N GLU A 50 25.32 -9.04 14.45
CA GLU A 50 24.63 -9.80 13.40
C GLU A 50 23.11 -9.53 13.37
N LEU A 51 22.49 -9.43 14.56
CA LEU A 51 21.07 -9.10 14.69
C LEU A 51 20.76 -7.67 14.19
N ILE A 52 21.63 -6.70 14.51
CA ILE A 52 21.49 -5.33 14.01
C ILE A 52 21.52 -5.32 12.47
N ASP A 53 22.46 -6.02 11.85
CA ASP A 53 22.55 -6.10 10.40
C ASP A 53 21.32 -6.80 9.76
N ALA A 54 20.82 -7.87 10.39
CA ALA A 54 19.61 -8.54 9.97
C ALA A 54 18.36 -7.65 10.09
N LEU A 55 18.23 -6.92 11.20
CA LEU A 55 17.14 -5.97 11.44
C LEU A 55 17.21 -4.80 10.47
N LYS A 56 18.37 -4.22 10.20
CA LYS A 56 18.53 -3.15 9.20
C LYS A 56 18.07 -3.61 7.82
N LYS A 57 18.51 -4.80 7.38
CA LYS A 57 18.07 -5.37 6.10
C LYS A 57 16.56 -5.62 6.07
N HIS A 58 15.98 -6.10 7.17
CA HIS A 58 14.55 -6.35 7.28
C HIS A 58 13.77 -5.04 7.23
N VAL A 59 14.12 -4.05 8.07
CA VAL A 59 13.46 -2.75 8.09
C VAL A 59 13.60 -2.03 6.75
N ALA A 60 14.80 -2.03 6.13
CA ALA A 60 15.00 -1.46 4.81
C ALA A 60 14.15 -2.16 3.73
N ARG A 61 13.94 -3.48 3.84
CA ARG A 61 13.06 -4.23 2.95
C ARG A 61 11.60 -3.84 3.16
N VAL A 62 11.15 -3.78 4.42
CA VAL A 62 9.78 -3.37 4.77
C VAL A 62 9.54 -1.93 4.31
N MET A 63 10.46 -1.02 4.60
CA MET A 63 10.34 0.38 4.15
C MET A 63 10.34 0.49 2.62
N ARG A 64 11.15 -0.27 1.90
CA ARG A 64 11.12 -0.30 0.43
C ARG A 64 9.79 -0.85 -0.10
N ALA A 65 9.29 -1.91 0.49
CA ALA A 65 8.01 -2.49 0.09
C ALA A 65 6.82 -1.54 0.30
N THR A 66 6.90 -0.66 1.31
CA THR A 66 5.89 0.37 1.55
C THR A 66 6.15 1.67 0.78
N TRP A 67 7.30 1.80 0.10
CA TRP A 67 7.81 3.01 -0.54
C TRP A 67 8.34 2.75 -1.96
N ASP A 68 8.04 1.58 -2.54
CA ASP A 68 8.49 1.17 -3.88
C ASP A 68 7.73 1.90 -5.02
N GLU A 69 6.93 2.89 -4.65
CA GLU A 69 6.39 3.88 -5.56
C GLU A 69 7.43 4.98 -5.79
N ALA A 70 7.41 5.60 -6.97
CA ALA A 70 8.29 6.70 -7.31
C ALA A 70 8.36 7.76 -6.19
N ASP A 71 9.54 8.33 -5.95
CA ASP A 71 9.74 9.39 -4.95
C ASP A 71 8.97 10.69 -5.31
N GLU A 72 8.54 10.82 -6.56
CA GLU A 72 7.79 11.95 -7.10
C GLU A 72 6.44 11.48 -7.67
N VAL A 73 5.44 12.34 -7.54
CA VAL A 73 4.13 12.21 -8.19
C VAL A 73 3.90 13.42 -9.10
N LEU A 74 2.96 13.32 -10.03
CA LEU A 74 2.67 14.40 -10.99
C LEU A 74 1.57 15.31 -10.45
N ALA A 75 1.93 16.50 -10.00
CA ALA A 75 0.97 17.55 -9.67
C ALA A 75 0.15 17.93 -10.91
N VAL A 76 -1.16 18.15 -10.72
CA VAL A 76 -2.11 18.46 -11.80
C VAL A 76 -3.03 19.61 -11.44
N HIS A 77 -3.67 20.19 -12.46
CA HIS A 77 -4.84 21.04 -12.33
C HIS A 77 -6.11 20.19 -12.11
N GLU A 78 -7.23 20.84 -11.75
CA GLU A 78 -8.52 20.18 -11.57
C GLU A 78 -9.03 19.45 -12.83
N ASP A 79 -8.59 19.90 -14.02
CA ASP A 79 -8.90 19.25 -15.29
C ASP A 79 -7.99 18.05 -15.63
N GLY A 80 -7.08 17.67 -14.72
CA GLY A 80 -6.12 16.58 -14.89
C GLY A 80 -4.87 16.95 -15.70
N SER A 81 -4.76 18.18 -16.21
CA SER A 81 -3.56 18.61 -16.96
C SER A 81 -2.35 18.72 -16.03
N VAL A 82 -1.22 18.15 -16.47
CA VAL A 82 0.00 18.04 -15.67
C VAL A 82 0.68 19.39 -15.48
N ILE A 83 1.01 19.71 -14.23
CA ILE A 83 1.82 20.87 -13.84
C ILE A 83 3.30 20.50 -13.83
N GLY A 84 3.64 19.37 -13.20
CA GLY A 84 5.00 18.85 -13.09
C GLY A 84 5.20 17.96 -11.86
N PRO A 85 6.42 17.42 -11.68
CA PRO A 85 6.71 16.54 -10.58
C PRO A 85 6.72 17.27 -9.23
N VAL A 86 6.27 16.58 -8.19
CA VAL A 86 6.32 17.02 -6.80
C VAL A 86 6.73 15.83 -5.92
N ASP A 87 7.52 16.10 -4.90
CA ASP A 87 7.89 15.11 -3.89
C ASP A 87 6.63 14.44 -3.30
N ARG A 88 6.56 13.11 -3.35
CA ARG A 88 5.38 12.34 -2.95
C ARG A 88 4.99 12.57 -1.50
N ILE A 89 5.96 12.68 -0.58
CA ILE A 89 5.69 12.92 0.83
C ILE A 89 5.04 14.29 1.04
N LYS A 90 5.52 15.31 0.31
CA LYS A 90 4.92 16.65 0.36
C LYS A 90 3.53 16.68 -0.25
N ALA A 91 3.31 15.92 -1.33
CA ALA A 91 2.00 15.82 -1.96
C ALA A 91 0.92 15.24 -1.03
N HIS A 92 1.34 14.35 -0.10
CA HIS A 92 0.45 13.70 0.86
C HIS A 92 0.51 14.30 2.28
N ALA A 93 1.06 15.50 2.47
CA ALA A 93 1.19 16.13 3.78
C ALA A 93 0.36 17.42 3.89
N GLY A 94 -0.21 17.68 5.07
CA GLY A 94 -0.99 18.89 5.37
C GLY A 94 -2.25 18.99 4.50
N GLU A 95 -2.36 20.09 3.73
CA GLU A 95 -3.47 20.28 2.79
C GLU A 95 -3.36 19.40 1.53
N GLY A 96 -2.20 18.79 1.29
CA GLY A 96 -1.90 18.01 0.10
C GLY A 96 -1.65 18.86 -1.14
N VAL A 97 -1.15 18.21 -2.18
CA VAL A 97 -1.05 18.78 -3.54
C VAL A 97 -1.85 17.87 -4.46
N LEU A 98 -2.78 18.45 -5.23
CA LEU A 98 -3.55 17.67 -6.20
C LEU A 98 -2.61 17.04 -7.23
N HIS A 99 -2.62 15.71 -7.33
CA HIS A 99 -1.71 14.96 -8.17
C HIS A 99 -2.40 13.77 -8.86
N GLN A 100 -1.77 13.25 -9.91
CA GLN A 100 -2.29 12.11 -10.65
C GLN A 100 -2.17 10.82 -9.85
N ALA A 101 -3.27 10.05 -9.86
CA ALA A 101 -3.33 8.71 -9.31
C ALA A 101 -4.21 7.81 -10.20
N PHE A 102 -4.22 6.54 -9.89
CA PHE A 102 -5.16 5.57 -10.46
C PHE A 102 -5.58 4.55 -9.41
N GLU A 103 -6.78 4.03 -9.58
CA GLU A 103 -7.27 2.83 -8.94
C GLU A 103 -7.80 1.84 -9.97
N THR A 104 -7.80 0.56 -9.64
CA THR A 104 -8.19 -0.51 -10.56
C THR A 104 -9.08 -1.52 -9.87
N PHE A 105 -10.23 -1.81 -10.46
CA PHE A 105 -11.12 -2.89 -10.06
C PHE A 105 -10.88 -4.12 -10.92
N LEU A 106 -10.51 -5.24 -10.30
CA LEU A 106 -10.47 -6.54 -10.96
C LEU A 106 -11.82 -7.23 -10.81
N VAL A 107 -12.32 -7.76 -11.91
CA VAL A 107 -13.61 -8.44 -11.98
C VAL A 107 -13.38 -9.91 -12.33
N GLU A 108 -13.98 -10.82 -11.56
CA GLU A 108 -14.05 -12.25 -11.84
C GLU A 108 -15.49 -12.67 -12.12
N GLY A 109 -15.68 -13.55 -13.10
CA GLY A 109 -17.00 -14.06 -13.47
C GLY A 109 -17.85 -13.05 -14.21
N THR A 110 -19.04 -13.42 -14.65
CA THR A 110 -19.96 -12.58 -15.46
C THR A 110 -21.39 -12.63 -14.95
N GLY A 111 -22.19 -11.63 -15.30
CA GLY A 111 -23.60 -11.55 -14.93
C GLY A 111 -23.81 -11.50 -13.42
N ASP A 112 -24.76 -12.28 -12.91
CA ASP A 112 -25.11 -12.33 -11.49
C ASP A 112 -24.00 -12.96 -10.61
N ASP A 113 -23.08 -13.70 -11.22
CA ASP A 113 -21.92 -14.29 -10.53
C ASP A 113 -20.68 -13.40 -10.53
N ALA A 114 -20.74 -12.24 -11.22
CA ALA A 114 -19.63 -11.30 -11.23
C ALA A 114 -19.27 -10.79 -9.84
N ARG A 115 -17.98 -10.73 -9.55
CA ARG A 115 -17.41 -10.31 -8.27
C ARG A 115 -16.31 -9.31 -8.50
N LEU A 116 -16.30 -8.25 -7.71
CA LEU A 116 -15.13 -7.40 -7.55
C LEU A 116 -14.14 -8.09 -6.61
N LEU A 117 -12.89 -8.12 -7.01
CA LEU A 117 -11.80 -8.63 -6.17
C LEU A 117 -11.25 -7.47 -5.33
N LEU A 118 -11.97 -7.10 -4.27
CA LEU A 118 -11.49 -6.07 -3.34
C LEU A 118 -10.28 -6.60 -2.58
N CYS A 119 -9.29 -5.73 -2.37
CA CYS A 119 -8.05 -6.08 -1.70
C CYS A 119 -7.92 -5.34 -0.37
N ARG A 120 -7.51 -6.05 0.67
CA ARG A 120 -7.11 -5.43 1.91
C ARG A 120 -5.67 -4.95 1.78
N ARG A 121 -5.48 -3.68 1.90
CA ARG A 121 -4.16 -3.05 1.93
C ARG A 121 -3.32 -3.67 3.05
N SER A 122 -2.08 -4.02 2.78
CA SER A 122 -1.18 -4.48 3.84
C SER A 122 -1.09 -3.46 4.98
N ALA A 123 -1.00 -3.94 6.22
CA ALA A 123 -0.75 -3.09 7.37
C ALA A 123 0.61 -2.34 7.30
N LEU A 124 1.48 -2.71 6.35
CA LEU A 124 2.74 -2.05 6.07
C LEU A 124 2.60 -0.78 5.21
N LYS A 125 1.45 -0.59 4.56
CA LYS A 125 1.17 0.65 3.78
C LYS A 125 1.15 1.85 4.73
N ARG A 126 1.80 2.94 4.31
CA ARG A 126 1.91 4.18 5.11
C ARG A 126 0.55 4.79 5.39
N LEU A 127 -0.32 4.85 4.39
CA LEU A 127 -1.65 5.44 4.48
C LEU A 127 -2.70 4.35 4.27
N TRP A 128 -3.76 4.39 5.08
CA TRP A 128 -4.88 3.43 5.05
C TRP A 128 -4.45 1.95 5.07
N GLY A 129 -3.36 1.61 5.81
CA GLY A 129 -2.95 0.22 6.02
C GLY A 129 -4.04 -0.58 6.73
N GLY A 130 -4.32 -1.80 6.26
CA GLY A 130 -5.33 -2.70 6.81
C GLY A 130 -6.77 -2.42 6.35
N VAL A 131 -7.03 -1.36 5.57
CA VAL A 131 -8.36 -1.01 5.05
C VAL A 131 -8.66 -1.83 3.79
N LEU A 132 -9.92 -2.23 3.61
CA LEU A 132 -10.40 -2.87 2.38
C LEU A 132 -10.59 -1.79 1.29
N SER A 133 -10.10 -2.07 0.09
CA SER A 133 -9.97 -1.12 -1.00
C SER A 133 -10.29 -1.78 -2.34
N ASP A 134 -10.15 -1.05 -3.43
CA ASP A 134 -10.03 -1.54 -4.80
C ASP A 134 -9.00 -2.66 -4.92
N SER A 135 -8.73 -3.17 -6.11
CA SER A 135 -7.78 -4.26 -6.30
C SER A 135 -6.33 -3.78 -6.30
N CYS A 136 -6.07 -2.60 -6.83
CA CYS A 136 -4.73 -2.00 -6.93
C CYS A 136 -4.83 -0.50 -7.19
N ALA A 137 -4.15 0.30 -6.38
CA ALA A 137 -4.06 1.76 -6.53
C ALA A 137 -2.62 2.25 -6.45
N GLY A 138 -2.32 3.37 -7.13
CA GLY A 138 -1.00 3.96 -7.12
C GLY A 138 -0.87 5.18 -8.01
N HIS A 139 0.38 5.53 -8.31
CA HIS A 139 0.72 6.73 -9.08
C HIS A 139 1.52 6.36 -10.33
N PRO A 140 1.33 7.08 -11.45
CA PRO A 140 2.23 6.95 -12.59
C PRO A 140 3.61 7.53 -12.23
N GLU A 141 4.65 6.96 -12.80
CA GLU A 141 5.99 7.54 -12.76
C GLU A 141 6.07 8.79 -13.64
N VAL A 142 7.08 9.64 -13.42
CA VAL A 142 7.28 10.82 -14.24
C VAL A 142 7.54 10.44 -15.70
N GLY A 143 6.61 10.86 -16.58
CA GLY A 143 6.64 10.52 -18.00
C GLY A 143 5.97 9.21 -18.36
N GLU A 144 5.34 8.54 -17.40
CA GLU A 144 4.55 7.34 -17.62
C GLU A 144 3.07 7.70 -17.86
N GLU A 145 2.43 7.02 -18.82
CA GLU A 145 1.00 7.13 -19.04
C GLU A 145 0.20 6.42 -17.93
N LEU A 146 -0.94 6.97 -17.52
CA LEU A 146 -1.76 6.44 -16.41
C LEU A 146 -2.08 4.94 -16.56
N ALA A 147 -2.50 4.51 -17.75
CA ALA A 147 -2.80 3.10 -17.99
C ALA A 147 -1.56 2.19 -17.92
N ALA A 148 -0.38 2.71 -18.32
CA ALA A 148 0.88 1.97 -18.21
C ALA A 148 1.29 1.83 -16.74
N GLY A 149 1.16 2.89 -15.94
CA GLY A 149 1.39 2.86 -14.50
C GLY A 149 0.46 1.87 -13.79
N ALA A 150 -0.83 1.89 -14.10
CA ALA A 150 -1.80 0.95 -13.56
C ALA A 150 -1.46 -0.52 -13.92
N ALA A 151 -1.07 -0.80 -15.16
CA ALA A 151 -0.65 -2.12 -15.58
C ALA A 151 0.64 -2.58 -14.88
N ARG A 152 1.62 -1.68 -14.72
CA ARG A 152 2.85 -1.95 -13.98
C ARG A 152 2.55 -2.33 -12.53
N ARG A 153 1.73 -1.53 -11.84
CA ARG A 153 1.37 -1.81 -10.44
C ARG A 153 0.56 -3.09 -10.29
N LEU A 154 -0.34 -3.42 -11.23
CA LEU A 154 -1.03 -4.71 -11.23
C LEU A 154 -0.07 -5.88 -11.33
N GLN A 155 0.99 -5.76 -12.12
CA GLN A 155 2.01 -6.81 -12.20
C GLN A 155 2.80 -6.91 -10.90
N GLU A 156 3.16 -5.80 -10.26
CA GLU A 156 3.93 -5.75 -9.01
C GLU A 156 3.13 -6.22 -7.79
N GLU A 157 1.85 -5.81 -7.68
CA GLU A 157 1.01 -6.10 -6.53
C GLU A 157 0.21 -7.40 -6.67
N CYS A 158 -0.30 -7.69 -7.89
CA CYS A 158 -1.22 -8.81 -8.15
C CYS A 158 -0.60 -9.91 -9.02
N GLY A 159 0.60 -9.70 -9.60
CA GLY A 159 1.27 -10.66 -10.46
C GLY A 159 0.63 -10.83 -11.84
N LEU A 160 -0.22 -9.91 -12.26
CA LEU A 160 -0.96 -9.98 -13.53
C LEU A 160 -0.25 -9.17 -14.62
N THR A 161 -0.07 -9.79 -15.79
CA THR A 161 0.41 -9.08 -16.99
C THR A 161 -0.70 -8.28 -17.65
N SER A 162 -0.35 -7.31 -18.50
CA SER A 162 -1.33 -6.52 -19.27
C SER A 162 -2.20 -7.39 -20.20
N GLU A 163 -1.74 -8.56 -20.62
CA GLU A 163 -2.52 -9.53 -21.40
C GLU A 163 -3.58 -10.24 -20.53
N GLN A 164 -3.25 -10.49 -19.26
CA GLN A 164 -4.14 -11.14 -18.29
C GLN A 164 -5.15 -10.17 -17.68
N ALA A 165 -4.83 -8.87 -17.66
CA ALA A 165 -5.68 -7.81 -17.13
C ALA A 165 -5.72 -6.62 -18.10
N PRO A 166 -6.40 -6.74 -19.25
CA PRO A 166 -6.55 -5.64 -20.21
C PRO A 166 -7.41 -4.53 -19.57
N LEU A 167 -6.79 -3.37 -19.33
CA LEU A 167 -7.42 -2.27 -18.61
C LEU A 167 -8.45 -1.51 -19.47
N ASN A 168 -9.62 -1.28 -18.91
CA ASN A 168 -10.67 -0.41 -19.42
C ASN A 168 -10.79 0.80 -18.49
N GLN A 169 -10.63 2.02 -19.02
CA GLN A 169 -10.84 3.22 -18.24
C GLN A 169 -12.34 3.51 -18.09
N LEU A 170 -12.81 3.53 -16.85
CA LEU A 170 -14.21 3.78 -16.51
C LEU A 170 -14.51 5.27 -16.36
N GLY A 171 -13.58 6.04 -15.83
CA GLY A 171 -13.72 7.47 -15.55
C GLY A 171 -12.57 8.00 -14.72
N HIS A 172 -12.86 9.02 -13.93
CA HIS A 172 -11.95 9.54 -12.90
C HIS A 172 -12.77 10.15 -11.76
N ILE A 173 -12.17 10.23 -10.59
CA ILE A 173 -12.66 10.99 -9.44
C ILE A 173 -11.62 12.03 -9.04
N VAL A 174 -12.07 13.13 -8.46
CA VAL A 174 -11.19 14.14 -7.86
C VAL A 174 -11.59 14.27 -6.40
N TYR A 175 -10.66 14.07 -5.50
CA TYR A 175 -10.97 14.04 -4.09
C TYR A 175 -9.80 14.49 -3.21
N ARG A 176 -10.15 14.84 -1.98
CA ARG A 176 -9.22 15.05 -0.87
C ARG A 176 -9.78 14.36 0.38
N GLU A 177 -8.98 13.53 1.01
CA GLU A 177 -9.33 12.84 2.26
C GLU A 177 -8.21 12.93 3.27
N ASP A 178 -8.54 13.34 4.49
CA ASP A 178 -7.57 13.42 5.59
C ASP A 178 -7.37 12.04 6.23
N HIS A 179 -6.12 11.65 6.44
CA HIS A 179 -5.78 10.42 7.15
C HIS A 179 -5.83 10.59 8.68
N GLY A 180 -5.85 11.83 9.19
CA GLY A 180 -5.99 12.15 10.62
C GLY A 180 -4.68 12.27 11.39
N ASP A 181 -3.52 12.13 10.75
CA ASP A 181 -2.18 12.23 11.36
C ASP A 181 -1.33 13.34 10.73
N GLY A 182 -1.96 14.28 10.03
CA GLY A 182 -1.30 15.33 9.26
C GLY A 182 -0.92 14.91 7.85
N ASN A 183 -1.39 13.75 7.39
CA ASN A 183 -1.30 13.28 6.01
C ASN A 183 -2.69 13.25 5.37
N CYS A 184 -2.73 13.23 4.06
CA CYS A 184 -3.96 13.17 3.27
C CYS A 184 -3.70 12.50 1.91
N GLU A 185 -4.78 12.10 1.25
CA GLU A 185 -4.83 11.92 -0.20
C GLU A 185 -5.45 13.18 -0.83
N CYS A 186 -4.90 13.64 -1.94
CA CYS A 186 -5.41 14.77 -2.72
C CYS A 186 -5.16 14.47 -4.19
N GLU A 187 -6.13 13.78 -4.84
CA GLU A 187 -5.87 13.09 -6.09
C GLU A 187 -6.88 13.41 -7.18
N TRP A 188 -6.35 13.52 -8.39
CA TRP A 188 -7.07 13.29 -9.63
C TRP A 188 -6.82 11.83 -10.03
N CYS A 189 -7.76 10.97 -9.67
CA CYS A 189 -7.59 9.52 -9.72
C CYS A 189 -8.35 8.93 -10.90
N ALA A 190 -7.64 8.39 -11.89
CA ALA A 190 -8.24 7.63 -12.99
C ALA A 190 -8.73 6.28 -12.48
N VAL A 191 -9.94 5.88 -12.86
CA VAL A 191 -10.54 4.61 -12.47
C VAL A 191 -10.51 3.64 -13.64
N PHE A 192 -9.85 2.50 -13.42
CA PHE A 192 -9.75 1.41 -14.38
C PHE A 192 -10.48 0.16 -13.89
N ALA A 193 -10.82 -0.72 -14.82
CA ALA A 193 -11.24 -2.08 -14.50
C ALA A 193 -10.70 -3.08 -15.53
N ALA A 194 -10.54 -4.33 -15.11
CA ALA A 194 -10.17 -5.43 -15.98
C ALA A 194 -10.87 -6.72 -15.55
N HIS A 195 -11.28 -7.51 -16.55
CA HIS A 195 -11.75 -8.87 -16.34
C HIS A 195 -10.56 -9.80 -16.19
N VAL A 196 -10.57 -10.66 -15.16
CA VAL A 196 -9.44 -11.53 -14.84
C VAL A 196 -9.88 -12.93 -14.42
N ASP A 197 -8.99 -13.90 -14.58
CA ASP A 197 -9.05 -15.18 -13.88
C ASP A 197 -8.41 -15.02 -12.49
N ALA A 198 -9.21 -15.07 -11.42
CA ALA A 198 -8.70 -14.96 -10.06
C ALA A 198 -7.66 -16.04 -9.72
N GLY A 199 -7.69 -17.20 -10.38
CA GLY A 199 -6.68 -18.24 -10.24
C GLY A 199 -5.28 -17.83 -10.72
N ALA A 200 -5.19 -16.77 -11.53
CA ALA A 200 -3.93 -16.22 -12.01
C ALA A 200 -3.27 -15.24 -11.02
N LEU A 201 -4.01 -14.73 -10.03
CA LEU A 201 -3.46 -13.75 -9.06
C LEU A 201 -2.29 -14.35 -8.28
N ARG A 202 -1.26 -13.55 -8.13
CA ARG A 202 -0.07 -13.81 -7.31
C ARG A 202 0.25 -12.55 -6.53
N VAL A 203 -0.52 -12.34 -5.45
CA VAL A 203 -0.43 -11.11 -4.65
C VAL A 203 0.91 -10.99 -3.94
N ASN A 204 1.42 -9.78 -3.91
CA ASN A 204 2.54 -9.40 -3.07
C ASN A 204 2.00 -9.11 -1.65
N GLU A 205 2.32 -9.98 -0.69
CA GLU A 205 1.84 -9.87 0.69
C GLU A 205 2.30 -8.58 1.41
N GLN A 206 3.31 -7.90 0.88
CA GLN A 206 3.75 -6.60 1.40
C GLN A 206 2.79 -5.48 1.00
N GLU A 207 2.05 -5.66 -0.09
CA GLU A 207 1.07 -4.72 -0.62
C GLU A 207 -0.36 -5.10 -0.25
N ILE A 208 -0.70 -6.37 -0.37
CA ILE A 208 -2.05 -6.92 -0.21
C ILE A 208 -2.03 -8.06 0.81
N SER A 209 -2.81 -7.92 1.89
CA SER A 209 -2.91 -8.96 2.93
C SER A 209 -4.09 -9.91 2.75
N GLU A 210 -5.10 -9.55 1.96
CA GLU A 210 -6.29 -10.36 1.67
C GLU A 210 -6.87 -9.94 0.32
N VAL A 211 -7.34 -10.92 -0.47
CA VAL A 211 -8.21 -10.69 -1.63
C VAL A 211 -9.61 -11.15 -1.25
N ARG A 212 -10.59 -10.27 -1.36
CA ARG A 212 -11.98 -10.53 -1.01
C ARG A 212 -12.89 -10.40 -2.23
N PRO A 213 -13.37 -11.51 -2.79
CA PRO A 213 -14.38 -11.47 -3.82
C PRO A 213 -15.72 -10.99 -3.25
N VAL A 214 -16.26 -9.89 -3.78
CA VAL A 214 -17.53 -9.29 -3.37
C VAL A 214 -18.46 -9.23 -4.57
N ARG A 215 -19.67 -9.79 -4.46
CA ARG A 215 -20.66 -9.73 -5.54
C ARG A 215 -21.12 -8.29 -5.77
N LEU A 216 -21.41 -7.95 -7.01
CA LEU A 216 -21.92 -6.62 -7.33
C LEU A 216 -23.18 -6.24 -6.53
N GLY A 217 -24.08 -7.18 -6.27
CA GLY A 217 -25.26 -6.95 -5.46
C GLY A 217 -24.99 -6.69 -3.96
N GLU A 218 -23.77 -6.96 -3.48
CA GLU A 218 -23.36 -6.73 -2.09
C GLU A 218 -22.66 -5.38 -1.90
N ILE A 219 -22.30 -4.68 -2.99
CA ILE A 219 -21.55 -3.42 -2.94
C ILE A 219 -22.27 -2.35 -2.13
N ASP A 220 -23.61 -2.25 -2.23
CA ASP A 220 -24.39 -1.26 -1.48
C ASP A 220 -24.27 -1.46 0.05
N ALA A 221 -24.12 -2.69 0.53
CA ALA A 221 -23.86 -2.95 1.93
C ALA A 221 -22.47 -2.44 2.36
N TYR A 222 -21.44 -2.65 1.52
CA TYR A 222 -20.11 -2.11 1.78
C TYR A 222 -20.08 -0.57 1.75
N LEU A 223 -20.78 0.06 0.82
CA LEU A 223 -20.94 1.51 0.78
C LEU A 223 -21.62 2.05 2.04
N ALA A 224 -22.54 1.28 2.64
CA ALA A 224 -23.15 1.57 3.94
C ALA A 224 -22.24 1.22 5.15
N GLY A 225 -21.00 0.77 4.92
CA GLY A 225 -20.04 0.44 5.95
C GLY A 225 -20.18 -0.98 6.54
N HIS A 226 -20.83 -1.89 5.84
CA HIS A 226 -21.07 -3.26 6.31
C HIS A 226 -20.47 -4.32 5.36
N PRO A 227 -19.70 -5.31 5.86
CA PRO A 227 -19.34 -5.54 7.28
C PRO A 227 -18.28 -4.56 7.80
N GLU A 228 -17.64 -3.81 6.94
CA GLU A 228 -16.58 -2.85 7.25
C GLU A 228 -16.53 -1.73 6.20
N PRO A 229 -15.99 -0.54 6.53
CA PRO A 229 -15.86 0.55 5.58
C PRO A 229 -14.81 0.24 4.50
N LEU A 230 -15.02 0.78 3.31
CA LEU A 230 -14.06 0.82 2.22
C LEU A 230 -13.11 2.01 2.36
N ALA A 231 -11.96 1.95 1.69
CA ALA A 231 -11.10 3.11 1.50
C ALA A 231 -11.88 4.27 0.85
N PRO A 232 -11.58 5.53 1.20
CA PRO A 232 -12.36 6.68 0.73
C PRO A 232 -12.49 6.75 -0.80
N TRP A 233 -11.41 6.59 -1.52
CA TRP A 233 -11.40 6.62 -3.01
C TRP A 233 -12.24 5.50 -3.61
N THR A 234 -12.07 4.26 -3.13
CA THR A 234 -12.86 3.11 -3.56
C THR A 234 -14.36 3.33 -3.35
N ARG A 235 -14.73 3.92 -2.20
CA ARG A 235 -16.12 4.30 -1.93
C ARG A 235 -16.60 5.34 -2.93
N LEU A 236 -15.83 6.41 -3.15
CA LEU A 236 -16.19 7.49 -4.08
C LEU A 236 -16.37 7.00 -5.51
N ALA A 237 -15.46 6.14 -6.00
CA ALA A 237 -15.60 5.56 -7.33
C ALA A 237 -16.83 4.66 -7.48
N LEU A 238 -17.14 3.86 -6.46
CA LEU A 238 -18.33 2.99 -6.48
C LEU A 238 -19.65 3.75 -6.21
N GLU A 239 -19.61 4.95 -5.64
CA GLU A 239 -20.76 5.86 -5.51
C GLU A 239 -21.00 6.66 -6.79
N ASP A 240 -19.98 6.84 -7.65
CA ASP A 240 -20.15 7.54 -8.94
C ASP A 240 -21.01 6.69 -9.89
N ALA A 241 -22.11 7.27 -10.36
CA ALA A 241 -23.10 6.56 -11.14
C ALA A 241 -22.60 6.13 -12.53
N ASP A 242 -21.75 6.94 -13.16
CA ASP A 242 -21.22 6.67 -14.50
C ASP A 242 -20.14 5.58 -14.44
N ILE A 243 -19.24 5.66 -13.46
CA ILE A 243 -18.21 4.63 -13.22
C ILE A 243 -18.89 3.30 -12.89
N ARG A 244 -19.87 3.32 -11.98
CA ARG A 244 -20.60 2.12 -11.58
C ARG A 244 -21.38 1.50 -12.74
N ALA A 245 -22.01 2.29 -13.60
CA ALA A 245 -22.71 1.79 -14.76
C ALA A 245 -21.77 1.04 -15.73
N LYS A 246 -20.61 1.64 -16.04
CA LYS A 246 -19.59 1.01 -16.89
C LYS A 246 -19.00 -0.25 -16.26
N LEU A 247 -18.80 -0.25 -14.93
CA LEU A 247 -18.34 -1.43 -14.20
C LEU A 247 -19.34 -2.58 -14.30
N VAL A 248 -20.64 -2.28 -14.16
CA VAL A 248 -21.74 -3.26 -14.35
C VAL A 248 -21.78 -3.75 -15.79
N GLU A 249 -21.60 -2.88 -16.78
CA GLU A 249 -21.53 -3.25 -18.20
C GLU A 249 -20.38 -4.22 -18.47
N LEU A 250 -19.17 -3.91 -17.97
CA LEU A 250 -18.02 -4.80 -18.08
C LEU A 250 -18.27 -6.19 -17.46
N CYS A 251 -19.05 -6.26 -16.40
CA CYS A 251 -19.39 -7.54 -15.76
C CYS A 251 -20.40 -8.39 -16.57
N GLN A 252 -20.98 -7.87 -17.64
CA GLN A 252 -21.94 -8.61 -18.48
C GLN A 252 -21.29 -9.20 -19.75
N GLU A 253 -20.06 -8.79 -20.06
CA GLU A 253 -19.26 -9.32 -21.17
C GLU A 253 -18.58 -10.66 -20.80
#